data_cf2fee02581a0c7b06de55b9aea386f6
#
_entry.id   cf2fee02581a0c7b06de55b9aea386f6
#
_cell.length_a   1.000
_cell.length_b   1.000
_cell.length_c   1.000
_cell.angle_alpha   90.00
_cell.angle_beta   90.00
_cell.angle_gamma   90.00
#
_symmetry.space_group_name_H-M   'P 1'
#
loop_
_entity.id
_entity.type
_entity.pdbx_description
1 polymer ?
#
loop_
_entity_poly.entity_id
_entity_poly.type
_entity_poly.pdbx_seq_one_letter_code
_entity_poly.pdbx_strand_id
1 'polypeptide(L)'
;MVRRFKAGSHLQFAAALVAISIYSNAFTADAQVASDIASTSASASGNPTLNLRVQVMPGGTPPLASHAPSVGPFEQEVTSLENRRIEFSQRPIIFYGSSSIRLWKTLSQDFIGYPVVNCGFGGSRLSDCLRYVSRVVLRLKPAAVVLYAGDNDLAQGALPDQAFASFRDLYRALRGYSEQMPIAYISVKPSPARIRYIDNILRFNQMVQAFLQNQPATKYIDIYRAMLGPDQKPNPALFVQDQIHLSGPGYQMLRQDVSTFLSSEVHP
;
A
#
# COMPACT_ATOMS: atom_id res chain seq x y z
N MET A 1 -51.22 -50.54 9.08
CA MET A 1 -52.17 -49.73 8.29
C MET A 1 -51.38 -48.83 7.36
N VAL A 2 -51.47 -49.17 6.10
CA VAL A 2 -50.72 -48.61 4.97
C VAL A 2 -51.32 -47.26 4.58
N ARG A 3 -50.52 -46.23 4.29
CA ARG A 3 -50.77 -45.30 3.18
C ARG A 3 -49.52 -44.61 2.71
N ARG A 4 -49.12 -44.98 1.49
CA ARG A 4 -48.27 -44.28 0.54
C ARG A 4 -48.97 -43.00 0.04
N PHE A 5 -48.19 -41.97 -0.37
CA PHE A 5 -48.42 -41.16 -1.56
C PHE A 5 -47.12 -40.34 -1.76
N LYS A 6 -46.35 -40.63 -2.81
CA LYS A 6 -46.22 -40.14 -4.20
C LYS A 6 -45.65 -38.71 -4.25
N ALA A 7 -44.45 -38.54 -4.67
CA ALA A 7 -43.81 -38.26 -5.96
C ALA A 7 -44.41 -37.06 -6.74
N GLY A 8 -43.56 -36.17 -7.13
CA GLY A 8 -43.68 -35.11 -8.18
C GLY A 8 -43.12 -33.82 -7.66
N SER A 9 -42.26 -33.10 -8.33
CA SER A 9 -41.95 -33.05 -9.76
C SER A 9 -40.71 -32.20 -9.97
N HIS A 10 -39.97 -32.53 -10.97
CA HIS A 10 -39.01 -31.69 -11.67
C HIS A 10 -39.52 -30.27 -11.97
N LEU A 11 -38.68 -29.23 -11.76
CA LEU A 11 -38.62 -28.01 -12.58
C LEU A 11 -37.32 -27.28 -12.18
N GLN A 12 -36.45 -27.21 -12.99
CA GLN A 12 -35.92 -26.42 -14.08
C GLN A 12 -34.60 -25.80 -13.69
N PHE A 13 -33.54 -26.45 -14.18
CA PHE A 13 -32.33 -25.79 -14.61
C PHE A 13 -32.68 -24.93 -15.82
N ALA A 14 -32.60 -23.63 -15.71
CA ALA A 14 -32.42 -22.75 -16.85
C ALA A 14 -31.90 -21.37 -16.39
N ALA A 15 -30.88 -20.90 -17.08
CA ALA A 15 -30.51 -19.51 -17.29
C ALA A 15 -29.69 -18.79 -16.22
N ALA A 16 -28.39 -18.84 -16.39
CA ALA A 16 -27.51 -17.66 -16.27
C ALA A 16 -26.26 -17.83 -17.12
N LEU A 17 -26.47 -17.91 -18.42
CA LEU A 17 -25.43 -17.69 -19.45
C LEU A 17 -25.83 -16.40 -20.19
N VAL A 18 -25.52 -15.24 -19.65
CA VAL A 18 -25.38 -13.96 -20.36
C VAL A 18 -24.60 -13.03 -19.44
N ALA A 19 -23.33 -12.79 -19.70
CA ALA A 19 -22.54 -11.60 -19.49
C ALA A 19 -21.05 -11.87 -19.61
N ILE A 20 -20.62 -12.51 -20.71
CA ILE A 20 -19.22 -12.42 -21.17
C ILE A 20 -19.31 -11.91 -22.60
N SER A 21 -19.40 -10.60 -22.76
CA SER A 21 -19.07 -9.92 -24.02
C SER A 21 -19.28 -8.42 -23.83
N ILE A 22 -18.35 -7.73 -23.24
CA ILE A 22 -18.06 -6.28 -23.43
C ILE A 22 -16.75 -6.01 -22.63
N TYR A 23 -15.60 -6.41 -23.17
CA TYR A 23 -14.30 -5.82 -22.84
C TYR A 23 -13.26 -6.30 -23.89
N SER A 24 -13.54 -5.99 -25.14
CA SER A 24 -12.57 -6.12 -26.24
C SER A 24 -12.84 -5.02 -27.25
N ASN A 25 -12.62 -3.76 -26.89
CA ASN A 25 -12.49 -2.63 -27.83
C ASN A 25 -11.98 -1.41 -27.08
N ALA A 26 -10.70 -1.43 -26.69
CA ALA A 26 -9.95 -0.24 -26.31
C ALA A 26 -8.44 -0.48 -26.45
N PHE A 27 -8.00 -1.04 -27.57
CA PHE A 27 -6.56 -1.19 -27.85
C PHE A 27 -6.26 -1.09 -29.37
N THR A 28 -6.89 -0.12 -30.06
CA THR A 28 -6.58 0.20 -31.47
C THR A 28 -6.72 1.69 -31.78
N ALA A 29 -6.24 2.58 -30.90
CA ALA A 29 -6.26 4.02 -31.17
C ALA A 29 -4.89 4.72 -31.13
N ASP A 30 -3.79 4.01 -30.85
CA ASP A 30 -2.45 4.63 -30.77
C ASP A 30 -1.47 4.24 -31.91
N ALA A 31 -1.97 3.62 -32.99
CA ALA A 31 -1.12 3.25 -34.12
C ALA A 31 -1.30 4.16 -35.36
N GLN A 32 -2.14 5.18 -35.31
CA GLN A 32 -2.47 6.01 -36.48
C GLN A 32 -1.85 7.42 -36.44
N VAL A 33 -1.14 7.81 -35.41
CA VAL A 33 -0.48 9.13 -35.30
C VAL A 33 0.99 9.12 -35.75
N ALA A 34 1.55 7.95 -36.03
CA ALA A 34 2.96 7.82 -36.47
C ALA A 34 3.16 7.78 -38.00
N SER A 35 2.09 7.83 -38.81
CA SER A 35 2.21 7.74 -40.28
C SER A 35 2.02 9.07 -41.05
N ASP A 36 1.68 10.16 -40.39
CA ASP A 36 1.37 11.43 -41.10
C ASP A 36 2.49 12.48 -41.08
N ILE A 37 3.73 12.12 -40.70
CA ILE A 37 4.89 13.04 -40.71
C ILE A 37 5.89 12.71 -41.84
N ALA A 38 5.56 11.81 -42.75
CA ALA A 38 6.49 11.37 -43.82
C ALA A 38 6.00 11.69 -45.23
N SER A 39 5.33 12.78 -45.50
CA SER A 39 5.05 13.19 -46.89
C SER A 39 4.83 14.68 -47.06
N THR A 40 5.89 15.47 -46.94
CA THR A 40 5.99 16.79 -47.62
C THR A 40 7.46 17.09 -47.90
N SER A 41 7.94 16.52 -48.98
CA SER A 41 9.16 16.98 -49.64
C SER A 41 8.80 17.39 -51.08
N ALA A 42 8.76 18.69 -51.36
CA ALA A 42 8.93 19.19 -52.72
C ALA A 42 9.49 20.61 -52.69
N SER A 43 10.74 20.68 -53.10
CA SER A 43 11.36 21.70 -53.95
C SER A 43 11.21 23.18 -53.62
N ALA A 44 12.33 23.80 -53.22
CA ALA A 44 12.72 25.12 -53.70
C ALA A 44 14.25 25.24 -53.69
N SER A 45 14.79 25.43 -54.83
CA SER A 45 16.19 25.77 -55.16
C SER A 45 16.53 27.16 -54.64
N GLY A 46 17.71 27.31 -54.00
CA GLY A 46 18.24 28.62 -53.65
C GLY A 46 19.33 28.52 -52.59
N ASN A 47 20.57 28.40 -53.04
CA ASN A 47 21.75 28.53 -52.17
C ASN A 47 21.92 29.95 -51.64
N PRO A 48 22.21 30.15 -50.38
CA PRO A 48 23.36 30.92 -50.03
C PRO A 48 24.22 30.16 -48.97
N THR A 49 25.50 30.07 -49.27
CA THR A 49 26.58 29.61 -48.45
C THR A 49 26.65 30.38 -47.15
N LEU A 50 26.19 29.82 -46.03
CA LEU A 50 26.48 30.31 -44.70
C LEU A 50 27.71 29.61 -44.18
N ASN A 51 28.86 30.33 -44.19
CA ASN A 51 30.09 29.94 -43.53
C ASN A 51 29.86 30.00 -41.99
N LEU A 52 29.48 28.92 -41.38
CA LEU A 52 29.51 28.79 -39.90
C LEU A 52 30.94 28.43 -39.50
N ARG A 53 31.67 29.42 -39.05
CA ARG A 53 32.95 29.23 -38.36
C ARG A 53 32.67 28.66 -36.97
N VAL A 54 32.77 27.34 -36.83
CA VAL A 54 32.72 26.67 -35.52
C VAL A 54 34.01 27.04 -34.77
N GLN A 55 33.92 27.94 -33.80
CA GLN A 55 34.96 28.14 -32.80
C GLN A 55 34.98 26.94 -31.85
N VAL A 56 35.95 26.06 -32.04
CA VAL A 56 36.25 24.99 -31.08
C VAL A 56 36.92 25.64 -29.87
N MET A 57 36.17 25.83 -28.78
CA MET A 57 36.73 26.19 -27.50
C MET A 57 37.44 24.95 -26.90
N PRO A 58 38.63 25.10 -26.32
CA PRO A 58 39.37 23.98 -25.74
C PRO A 58 38.55 23.36 -24.61
N GLY A 59 38.40 22.04 -24.71
CA GLY A 59 37.57 21.24 -23.79
C GLY A 59 38.04 21.27 -22.36
N GLY A 60 37.28 21.94 -21.53
CA GLY A 60 37.21 21.65 -20.11
C GLY A 60 36.08 20.64 -19.94
N THR A 61 36.41 19.41 -19.62
CA THR A 61 35.42 18.42 -19.13
C THR A 61 34.79 19.02 -17.88
N PRO A 62 33.48 19.26 -17.84
CA PRO A 62 32.86 19.66 -16.59
C PRO A 62 33.11 18.52 -15.56
N PRO A 63 33.46 18.86 -14.32
CA PRO A 63 33.63 17.85 -13.30
C PRO A 63 32.34 17.05 -13.21
N LEU A 64 32.45 15.72 -13.33
CA LEU A 64 31.38 14.79 -12.98
C LEU A 64 30.91 15.20 -11.58
N ALA A 65 29.77 15.87 -11.52
CA ALA A 65 29.10 16.11 -10.26
C ALA A 65 28.90 14.73 -9.64
N SER A 66 29.67 14.45 -8.60
CA SER A 66 29.44 13.29 -7.74
C SER A 66 28.06 13.48 -7.16
N HIS A 67 27.05 12.84 -7.76
CA HIS A 67 25.75 12.72 -7.14
C HIS A 67 25.96 11.84 -5.90
N ALA A 68 26.26 12.46 -4.78
CA ALA A 68 26.05 11.81 -3.50
C ALA A 68 24.62 11.28 -3.53
N PRO A 69 24.38 10.01 -3.20
CA PRO A 69 23.03 9.44 -3.21
C PRO A 69 22.15 10.35 -2.36
N SER A 70 21.09 10.90 -2.95
CA SER A 70 20.17 11.79 -2.24
C SER A 70 19.65 11.05 -1.01
N VAL A 71 20.05 11.52 0.17
CA VAL A 71 19.60 10.95 1.44
C VAL A 71 18.08 11.05 1.46
N GLY A 72 17.41 9.91 1.53
CA GLY A 72 15.94 9.87 1.51
C GLY A 72 15.34 10.57 2.73
N PRO A 73 14.09 11.02 2.67
CA PRO A 73 13.47 11.86 3.70
C PRO A 73 13.42 11.22 5.10
N PHE A 74 13.55 9.90 5.20
CA PHE A 74 13.47 9.15 6.47
C PHE A 74 14.78 8.46 6.84
N GLU A 75 15.89 8.80 6.21
CA GLU A 75 17.15 8.07 6.34
C GLU A 75 17.65 7.98 7.78
N GLN A 76 17.48 9.05 8.56
CA GLN A 76 17.89 9.06 9.97
C GLN A 76 17.03 8.08 10.81
N GLU A 77 15.70 8.06 10.65
CA GLU A 77 14.81 7.12 11.34
C GLU A 77 15.10 5.67 10.89
N VAL A 78 15.28 5.46 9.60
CA VAL A 78 15.57 4.14 9.01
C VAL A 78 16.91 3.61 9.52
N THR A 79 17.97 4.41 9.51
CA THR A 79 19.28 4.03 10.06
C THR A 79 19.18 3.68 11.56
N SER A 80 18.39 4.43 12.32
CA SER A 80 18.13 4.10 13.72
C SER A 80 17.44 2.75 13.88
N LEU A 81 16.47 2.44 13.00
CA LEU A 81 15.80 1.14 12.98
C LEU A 81 16.75 0.00 12.57
N GLU A 82 17.63 0.23 11.60
CA GLU A 82 18.64 -0.74 11.17
C GLU A 82 19.66 -1.07 12.26
N ASN A 83 20.12 -0.07 12.97
CA ASN A 83 21.17 -0.24 14.01
C ASN A 83 20.62 -0.83 15.31
N ARG A 84 19.30 -0.99 15.43
CA ARG A 84 18.68 -1.57 16.60
C ARG A 84 19.05 -3.06 16.70
N ARG A 85 19.72 -3.44 17.77
CA ARG A 85 19.91 -4.86 18.11
C ARG A 85 18.58 -5.46 18.52
N ILE A 86 18.22 -6.53 17.87
CA ILE A 86 16.98 -7.27 18.12
C ILE A 86 17.39 -8.72 18.33
N GLU A 87 17.27 -9.20 19.56
CA GLU A 87 17.58 -10.58 19.93
C GLU A 87 16.28 -11.31 20.21
N PHE A 88 15.91 -12.20 19.30
CA PHE A 88 14.80 -13.11 19.51
C PHE A 88 15.25 -14.55 19.30
N SER A 89 14.73 -15.45 20.13
CA SER A 89 14.86 -16.91 19.93
C SER A 89 14.04 -17.41 18.73
N GLN A 90 13.08 -16.59 18.28
CA GLN A 90 12.15 -16.90 17.19
C GLN A 90 12.17 -15.78 16.14
N ARG A 91 11.66 -16.09 14.94
CA ARG A 91 11.48 -15.08 13.87
C ARG A 91 10.46 -14.03 14.32
N PRO A 92 10.77 -12.72 14.20
CA PRO A 92 9.93 -11.67 14.71
C PRO A 92 8.68 -11.44 13.85
N ILE A 93 7.64 -10.90 14.49
CA ILE A 93 6.47 -10.32 13.84
C ILE A 93 6.72 -8.83 13.70
N ILE A 94 6.77 -8.35 12.47
CA ILE A 94 7.13 -6.96 12.20
C ILE A 94 5.86 -6.10 12.03
N PHE A 95 5.72 -5.10 12.88
CA PHE A 95 4.76 -4.02 12.68
C PHE A 95 5.43 -2.92 11.87
N TYR A 96 4.93 -2.68 10.65
CA TYR A 96 5.56 -1.82 9.67
C TYR A 96 4.62 -0.75 9.14
N GLY A 97 5.13 0.43 8.83
CA GLY A 97 4.38 1.52 8.20
C GLY A 97 4.61 2.87 8.84
N SER A 98 3.54 3.69 8.89
CA SER A 98 3.62 5.09 9.24
C SER A 98 3.60 5.38 10.75
N SER A 99 3.30 6.64 11.10
CA SER A 99 3.28 7.13 12.49
C SER A 99 2.34 6.36 13.40
N SER A 100 1.25 5.78 12.90
CA SER A 100 0.35 4.96 13.72
C SER A 100 1.03 3.70 14.26
N ILE A 101 1.97 3.12 13.49
CA ILE A 101 2.83 2.04 14.02
C ILE A 101 3.91 2.63 14.92
N ARG A 102 4.66 3.64 14.47
CA ARG A 102 5.76 4.25 15.25
C ARG A 102 5.33 4.67 16.66
N LEU A 103 4.15 5.23 16.79
CA LEU A 103 3.62 5.77 18.03
C LEU A 103 2.93 4.71 18.91
N TRP A 104 2.84 3.47 18.50
CA TRP A 104 2.31 2.38 19.33
C TRP A 104 3.33 1.99 20.42
N LYS A 105 3.37 2.79 21.48
CA LYS A 105 4.37 2.68 22.55
C LYS A 105 4.22 1.42 23.40
N THR A 106 3.01 0.91 23.53
CA THR A 106 2.67 -0.29 24.31
C THR A 106 2.74 -1.58 23.49
N LEU A 107 3.23 -1.55 22.24
CA LEU A 107 3.16 -2.68 21.30
C LEU A 107 3.64 -4.01 21.92
N SER A 108 4.81 -4.02 22.57
CA SER A 108 5.36 -5.24 23.19
C SER A 108 4.55 -5.71 24.42
N GLN A 109 3.91 -4.79 25.12
CA GLN A 109 3.04 -5.08 26.24
C GLN A 109 1.66 -5.56 25.79
N ASP A 110 1.18 -5.04 24.67
CA ASP A 110 -0.11 -5.40 24.09
C ASP A 110 -0.10 -6.81 23.50
N PHE A 111 1.06 -7.32 23.07
CA PHE A 111 1.23 -8.63 22.45
C PHE A 111 2.26 -9.48 23.20
N ILE A 112 2.10 -9.60 24.53
CA ILE A 112 2.96 -10.47 25.36
C ILE A 112 2.90 -11.91 24.83
N GLY A 113 4.05 -12.55 24.72
CA GLY A 113 4.20 -13.91 24.17
C GLY A 113 4.48 -13.96 22.66
N TYR A 114 4.36 -12.84 21.97
CA TYR A 114 4.76 -12.73 20.57
C TYR A 114 6.03 -11.88 20.42
N PRO A 115 7.00 -12.30 19.59
CA PRO A 115 8.24 -11.55 19.33
C PRO A 115 7.97 -10.37 18.39
N VAL A 116 7.21 -9.36 18.84
CA VAL A 116 6.81 -8.22 18.04
C VAL A 116 7.89 -7.14 17.97
N VAL A 117 8.07 -6.55 16.78
CA VAL A 117 9.00 -5.45 16.52
C VAL A 117 8.29 -4.28 15.87
N ASN A 118 8.39 -3.11 16.48
CA ASN A 118 7.91 -1.87 15.88
C ASN A 118 8.95 -1.33 14.89
N CYS A 119 8.61 -1.35 13.61
CA CYS A 119 9.40 -0.82 12.49
C CYS A 119 8.68 0.34 11.79
N GLY A 120 7.80 1.05 12.48
CA GLY A 120 7.13 2.24 11.97
C GLY A 120 8.05 3.46 11.94
N PHE A 121 7.87 4.34 10.95
CA PHE A 121 8.54 5.63 10.85
C PHE A 121 7.56 6.73 10.44
N GLY A 122 7.76 7.94 10.96
CA GLY A 122 6.72 8.97 11.00
C GLY A 122 6.43 9.62 9.67
N GLY A 123 5.14 9.76 9.30
CA GLY A 123 4.74 10.48 8.09
C GLY A 123 4.96 9.74 6.77
N SER A 124 5.43 8.49 6.82
CA SER A 124 5.75 7.70 5.63
C SER A 124 4.50 7.38 4.78
N ARG A 125 4.71 7.38 3.47
CA ARG A 125 3.78 6.92 2.45
C ARG A 125 4.08 5.46 2.10
N LEU A 126 3.20 4.85 1.32
CA LEU A 126 3.39 3.49 0.81
C LEU A 126 4.66 3.36 -0.03
N SER A 127 4.99 4.39 -0.84
CA SER A 127 6.24 4.43 -1.61
C SER A 127 7.48 4.51 -0.73
N ASP A 128 7.42 5.20 0.40
CA ASP A 128 8.52 5.25 1.36
C ASP A 128 8.67 3.89 2.06
N CYS A 129 7.55 3.25 2.42
CA CYS A 129 7.55 1.90 2.94
C CYS A 129 8.19 0.92 1.93
N LEU A 130 7.85 0.99 0.64
CA LEU A 130 8.47 0.17 -0.40
C LEU A 130 9.98 0.40 -0.48
N ARG A 131 10.41 1.67 -0.46
CA ARG A 131 11.83 2.05 -0.54
C ARG A 131 12.68 1.39 0.55
N TYR A 132 12.15 1.31 1.76
CA TYR A 132 12.90 0.87 2.93
C TYR A 132 12.57 -0.54 3.42
N VAL A 133 11.63 -1.25 2.78
CA VAL A 133 11.17 -2.58 3.23
C VAL A 133 12.31 -3.59 3.39
N SER A 134 13.26 -3.63 2.46
CA SER A 134 14.39 -4.57 2.51
C SER A 134 15.31 -4.29 3.69
N ARG A 135 15.59 -3.01 3.97
CA ARG A 135 16.48 -2.56 5.03
C ARG A 135 15.88 -2.70 6.43
N VAL A 136 14.57 -2.46 6.55
CA VAL A 136 13.90 -2.36 7.86
C VAL A 136 13.15 -3.63 8.23
N VAL A 137 12.56 -4.31 7.25
CA VAL A 137 11.69 -5.48 7.47
C VAL A 137 12.38 -6.78 7.08
N LEU A 138 12.74 -6.93 5.78
CA LEU A 138 13.14 -8.23 5.25
C LEU A 138 14.47 -8.72 5.83
N ARG A 139 15.38 -7.82 6.18
CA ARG A 139 16.63 -8.18 6.89
C ARG A 139 16.40 -8.91 8.21
N LEU A 140 15.26 -8.68 8.86
CA LEU A 140 14.90 -9.31 10.13
C LEU A 140 14.30 -10.71 9.97
N LYS A 141 14.15 -11.19 8.73
CA LYS A 141 13.57 -12.50 8.41
C LYS A 141 12.21 -12.70 9.09
N PRO A 142 11.20 -11.84 8.85
CA PRO A 142 9.95 -11.84 9.59
C PRO A 142 9.20 -13.18 9.52
N ALA A 143 8.55 -13.58 10.63
CA ALA A 143 7.56 -14.65 10.65
C ALA A 143 6.21 -14.15 10.08
N ALA A 144 5.86 -12.89 10.35
CA ALA A 144 4.67 -12.22 9.84
C ALA A 144 4.89 -10.71 9.76
N VAL A 145 4.05 -10.03 9.00
CA VAL A 145 4.05 -8.55 8.89
C VAL A 145 2.65 -8.01 9.16
N VAL A 146 2.55 -7.03 10.05
CA VAL A 146 1.38 -6.20 10.26
C VAL A 146 1.66 -4.81 9.68
N LEU A 147 0.95 -4.43 8.63
CA LEU A 147 1.19 -3.24 7.84
C LEU A 147 0.10 -2.18 8.07
N TYR A 148 0.51 -0.92 8.30
CA TYR A 148 -0.37 0.25 8.30
C TYR A 148 0.31 1.42 7.57
N ALA A 149 -0.19 1.79 6.39
CA ALA A 149 0.21 2.96 5.62
C ALA A 149 -0.89 3.32 4.60
N GLY A 150 -0.83 4.51 3.98
CA GLY A 150 -1.78 4.95 2.96
C GLY A 150 -2.51 6.24 3.34
N ASP A 151 -2.69 6.52 4.63
CA ASP A 151 -3.35 7.74 5.09
C ASP A 151 -2.54 9.02 4.77
N ASN A 152 -1.22 8.95 4.73
CA ASN A 152 -0.36 10.06 4.32
C ASN A 152 -0.35 10.26 2.80
N ASP A 153 -0.43 9.18 2.03
CA ASP A 153 -0.56 9.24 0.58
C ASP A 153 -1.79 10.08 0.19
N LEU A 154 -2.95 9.71 0.72
CA LEU A 154 -4.23 10.39 0.45
C LEU A 154 -4.24 11.82 0.97
N ALA A 155 -3.69 12.05 2.17
CA ALA A 155 -3.62 13.39 2.76
C ALA A 155 -2.67 14.33 2.01
N GLN A 156 -1.68 13.80 1.29
CA GLN A 156 -0.75 14.55 0.44
C GLN A 156 -1.23 14.66 -1.02
N GLY A 157 -2.47 14.28 -1.31
CA GLY A 157 -3.12 14.49 -2.58
C GLY A 157 -3.05 13.34 -3.57
N ALA A 158 -2.54 12.17 -3.18
CA ALA A 158 -2.63 11.00 -4.04
C ALA A 158 -4.10 10.58 -4.22
N LEU A 159 -4.47 10.24 -5.44
CA LEU A 159 -5.76 9.60 -5.73
C LEU A 159 -5.77 8.16 -5.18
N PRO A 160 -6.95 7.59 -4.84
CA PRO A 160 -7.05 6.22 -4.34
C PRO A 160 -6.35 5.18 -5.22
N ASP A 161 -6.48 5.30 -6.55
CA ASP A 161 -5.84 4.39 -7.51
C ASP A 161 -4.31 4.48 -7.48
N GLN A 162 -3.74 5.67 -7.27
CA GLN A 162 -2.30 5.89 -7.14
C GLN A 162 -1.76 5.30 -5.82
N ALA A 163 -2.46 5.55 -4.71
CA ALA A 163 -2.12 4.95 -3.42
C ALA A 163 -2.22 3.42 -3.48
N PHE A 164 -3.25 2.90 -4.15
CA PHE A 164 -3.42 1.46 -4.35
C PHE A 164 -2.32 0.84 -5.22
N ALA A 165 -1.85 1.51 -6.25
CA ALA A 165 -0.70 1.06 -7.03
C ALA A 165 0.55 0.92 -6.14
N SER A 166 0.84 1.94 -5.31
CA SER A 166 1.95 1.90 -4.35
C SER A 166 1.78 0.79 -3.31
N PHE A 167 0.55 0.54 -2.84
CA PHE A 167 0.24 -0.58 -1.94
C PHE A 167 0.57 -1.93 -2.60
N ARG A 168 0.15 -2.15 -3.85
CA ARG A 168 0.43 -3.39 -4.57
C ARG A 168 1.92 -3.63 -4.76
N ASP A 169 2.68 -2.59 -5.01
CA ASP A 169 4.14 -2.71 -5.19
C ASP A 169 4.83 -3.08 -3.87
N LEU A 170 4.44 -2.47 -2.75
CA LEU A 170 4.90 -2.88 -1.41
C LEU A 170 4.48 -4.33 -1.09
N TYR A 171 3.24 -4.69 -1.38
CA TYR A 171 2.74 -6.05 -1.18
C TYR A 171 3.55 -7.07 -2.00
N ARG A 172 3.84 -6.78 -3.27
CA ARG A 172 4.67 -7.65 -4.13
C ARG A 172 6.08 -7.81 -3.59
N ALA A 173 6.69 -6.75 -3.05
CA ALA A 173 8.01 -6.83 -2.44
C ALA A 173 8.01 -7.77 -1.23
N LEU A 174 6.98 -7.72 -0.38
CA LEU A 174 6.81 -8.63 0.75
C LEU A 174 6.58 -10.08 0.27
N ARG A 175 5.74 -10.29 -0.75
CA ARG A 175 5.47 -11.62 -1.33
C ARG A 175 6.68 -12.20 -2.06
N GLY A 176 7.49 -11.36 -2.70
CA GLY A 176 8.77 -11.79 -3.31
C GLY A 176 9.76 -12.34 -2.29
N TYR A 177 9.66 -11.94 -1.01
CA TYR A 177 10.43 -12.54 0.07
C TYR A 177 9.88 -13.90 0.50
N SER A 178 8.55 -14.04 0.63
CA SER A 178 7.91 -15.30 1.01
C SER A 178 6.42 -15.30 0.59
N GLU A 179 6.04 -16.29 -0.20
CA GLU A 179 4.66 -16.46 -0.67
C GLU A 179 3.68 -16.78 0.47
N GLN A 180 4.14 -17.50 1.49
CA GLN A 180 3.31 -18.01 2.59
C GLN A 180 3.45 -17.22 3.90
N MET A 181 4.27 -16.17 3.92
CA MET A 181 4.38 -15.34 5.12
C MET A 181 3.05 -14.64 5.42
N PRO A 182 2.47 -14.80 6.63
CA PRO A 182 1.27 -14.07 7.00
C PRO A 182 1.45 -12.56 6.92
N ILE A 183 0.56 -11.88 6.22
CA ILE A 183 0.53 -10.41 6.09
C ILE A 183 -0.85 -9.92 6.51
N ALA A 184 -0.91 -9.09 7.55
CA ALA A 184 -2.09 -8.33 7.88
C ALA A 184 -1.95 -6.88 7.39
N TYR A 185 -2.99 -6.35 6.78
CA TYR A 185 -3.09 -4.94 6.47
C TYR A 185 -4.23 -4.31 7.28
N ILE A 186 -3.89 -3.33 8.09
CA ILE A 186 -4.86 -2.54 8.85
C ILE A 186 -5.40 -1.44 7.95
N SER A 187 -6.71 -1.36 7.77
CA SER A 187 -7.37 -0.34 6.95
C SER A 187 -6.99 1.07 7.38
N VAL A 188 -6.93 1.99 6.42
CA VAL A 188 -6.73 3.41 6.74
C VAL A 188 -7.89 3.90 7.59
N LYS A 189 -7.55 4.47 8.76
CA LYS A 189 -8.51 4.97 9.73
C LYS A 189 -9.21 6.24 9.27
N PRO A 190 -10.47 6.47 9.65
CA PRO A 190 -11.12 7.76 9.51
C PRO A 190 -10.61 8.69 10.62
N SER A 191 -9.85 9.73 10.29
CA SER A 191 -9.35 10.70 11.29
C SER A 191 -10.16 11.99 11.21
N PRO A 192 -10.57 12.60 12.35
CA PRO A 192 -11.32 13.85 12.33
C PRO A 192 -10.62 14.97 11.57
N ALA A 193 -9.30 15.16 11.74
CA ALA A 193 -8.53 16.16 11.03
C ALA A 193 -8.36 15.87 9.52
N ARG A 194 -8.69 14.66 9.09
CA ARG A 194 -8.63 14.23 7.68
C ARG A 194 -10.00 13.95 7.07
N ILE A 195 -11.06 14.48 7.65
CA ILE A 195 -12.46 14.26 7.22
C ILE A 195 -12.68 14.61 5.73
N ARG A 196 -11.99 15.62 5.22
CA ARG A 196 -12.06 16.02 3.81
C ARG A 196 -11.58 14.95 2.81
N TYR A 197 -10.86 13.94 3.28
CA TYR A 197 -10.36 12.83 2.44
C TYR A 197 -11.16 11.54 2.65
N ILE A 198 -12.29 11.59 3.36
CA ILE A 198 -13.02 10.41 3.81
C ILE A 198 -13.45 9.50 2.66
N ASP A 199 -13.92 10.06 1.56
CA ASP A 199 -14.35 9.31 0.38
C ASP A 199 -13.16 8.61 -0.31
N ASN A 200 -12.00 9.29 -0.37
CA ASN A 200 -10.77 8.70 -0.90
C ASN A 200 -10.26 7.57 0.01
N ILE A 201 -10.37 7.73 1.33
CA ILE A 201 -10.01 6.69 2.31
C ILE A 201 -10.92 5.47 2.13
N LEU A 202 -12.23 5.66 2.03
CA LEU A 202 -13.18 4.58 1.81
C LEU A 202 -12.88 3.84 0.51
N ARG A 203 -12.71 4.56 -0.60
CA ARG A 203 -12.41 3.96 -1.90
C ARG A 203 -11.09 3.18 -1.87
N PHE A 204 -10.04 3.76 -1.31
CA PHE A 204 -8.75 3.07 -1.16
C PHE A 204 -8.89 1.79 -0.33
N ASN A 205 -9.55 1.85 0.83
CA ASN A 205 -9.79 0.71 1.71
C ASN A 205 -10.55 -0.41 0.98
N GLN A 206 -11.59 -0.08 0.21
CA GLN A 206 -12.34 -1.04 -0.60
C GLN A 206 -11.47 -1.73 -1.65
N MET A 207 -10.60 -0.97 -2.34
CA MET A 207 -9.68 -1.53 -3.34
C MET A 207 -8.68 -2.50 -2.71
N VAL A 208 -8.10 -2.13 -1.56
CA VAL A 208 -7.17 -3.00 -0.83
C VAL A 208 -7.88 -4.26 -0.32
N GLN A 209 -9.07 -4.12 0.26
CA GLN A 209 -9.86 -5.25 0.76
C GLN A 209 -10.18 -6.24 -0.37
N ALA A 210 -10.71 -5.74 -1.50
CA ALA A 210 -11.04 -6.57 -2.66
C ALA A 210 -9.81 -7.30 -3.23
N PHE A 211 -8.67 -6.62 -3.27
CA PHE A 211 -7.42 -7.23 -3.72
C PHE A 211 -6.96 -8.34 -2.78
N LEU A 212 -6.96 -8.11 -1.46
CA LEU A 212 -6.46 -9.06 -0.47
C LEU A 212 -7.34 -10.30 -0.32
N GLN A 213 -8.65 -10.24 -0.63
CA GLN A 213 -9.56 -11.39 -0.58
C GLN A 213 -9.07 -12.58 -1.40
N ASN A 214 -8.32 -12.34 -2.47
CA ASN A 214 -7.83 -13.38 -3.37
C ASN A 214 -6.32 -13.65 -3.21
N GLN A 215 -5.69 -13.15 -2.13
CA GLN A 215 -4.27 -13.34 -1.89
C GLN A 215 -4.03 -14.38 -0.79
N PRO A 216 -3.06 -15.29 -0.95
CA PRO A 216 -2.76 -16.30 0.06
C PRO A 216 -2.18 -15.68 1.32
N ALA A 217 -2.45 -16.28 2.47
CA ALA A 217 -1.91 -15.91 3.78
C ALA A 217 -2.01 -14.39 4.06
N THR A 218 -3.16 -13.78 3.76
CA THR A 218 -3.41 -12.35 4.02
C THR A 218 -4.65 -12.14 4.86
N LYS A 219 -4.60 -11.08 5.67
CA LYS A 219 -5.74 -10.59 6.44
C LYS A 219 -5.92 -9.09 6.23
N TYR A 220 -7.11 -8.70 5.82
CA TYR A 220 -7.54 -7.30 5.90
C TYR A 220 -8.20 -7.08 7.27
N ILE A 221 -7.67 -6.16 8.06
CA ILE A 221 -8.19 -5.77 9.37
C ILE A 221 -8.95 -4.46 9.19
N ASP A 222 -10.29 -4.54 9.22
CA ASP A 222 -11.16 -3.38 9.04
C ASP A 222 -11.40 -2.66 10.36
N ILE A 223 -10.68 -1.58 10.58
CA ILE A 223 -10.89 -0.70 11.75
C ILE A 223 -11.79 0.50 11.41
N TYR A 224 -12.09 0.74 10.14
CA TYR A 224 -12.74 1.97 9.70
C TYR A 224 -14.09 2.18 10.39
N ARG A 225 -14.97 1.18 10.30
CA ARG A 225 -16.33 1.29 10.86
C ARG A 225 -16.34 1.35 12.38
N ALA A 226 -15.46 0.59 13.03
CA ALA A 226 -15.33 0.58 14.48
C ALA A 226 -14.86 1.93 15.06
N MET A 227 -14.23 2.77 14.23
CA MET A 227 -13.77 4.10 14.62
C MET A 227 -14.81 5.21 14.41
N LEU A 228 -15.98 4.90 13.90
CA LEU A 228 -17.06 5.87 13.73
C LEU A 228 -17.91 5.98 15.02
N GLY A 229 -18.37 7.18 15.29
CA GLY A 229 -19.38 7.42 16.32
C GLY A 229 -20.80 7.11 15.85
N PRO A 230 -21.80 7.28 16.72
CA PRO A 230 -23.22 7.09 16.38
C PRO A 230 -23.71 7.96 15.23
N ASP A 231 -23.08 9.12 15.04
CA ASP A 231 -23.35 10.07 13.96
C ASP A 231 -22.65 9.73 12.64
N GLN A 232 -22.03 8.54 12.56
CA GLN A 232 -21.24 8.05 11.42
C GLN A 232 -20.03 8.93 11.08
N LYS A 233 -19.57 9.75 12.02
CA LYS A 233 -18.34 10.53 11.91
C LYS A 233 -17.21 9.89 12.70
N PRO A 234 -15.95 10.21 12.38
CA PRO A 234 -14.82 9.73 13.17
C PRO A 234 -14.97 10.10 14.66
N ASN A 235 -14.87 9.10 15.55
CA ASN A 235 -14.99 9.33 16.99
C ASN A 235 -13.74 10.02 17.55
N PRO A 236 -13.82 11.30 18.00
CA PRO A 236 -12.65 12.04 18.45
C PRO A 236 -11.95 11.44 19.67
N ALA A 237 -12.65 10.66 20.51
CA ALA A 237 -12.09 10.02 21.71
C ALA A 237 -11.02 8.98 21.38
N LEU A 238 -11.00 8.45 20.16
CA LEU A 238 -10.00 7.49 19.69
C LEU A 238 -8.70 8.15 19.24
N PHE A 239 -8.62 9.48 19.31
CA PHE A 239 -7.48 10.26 18.83
C PHE A 239 -6.92 11.15 19.93
N VAL A 240 -5.64 11.51 19.82
CA VAL A 240 -5.04 12.54 20.66
C VAL A 240 -5.42 13.94 20.15
N GLN A 241 -4.92 14.98 20.80
CA GLN A 241 -5.28 16.38 20.51
C GLN A 241 -5.19 16.79 19.04
N ASP A 242 -4.25 16.22 18.28
CA ASP A 242 -4.08 16.54 16.85
C ASP A 242 -5.16 15.92 15.95
N GLN A 243 -6.02 15.07 16.49
CA GLN A 243 -7.12 14.41 15.80
C GLN A 243 -6.67 13.58 14.55
N ILE A 244 -5.39 13.17 14.55
CA ILE A 244 -4.78 12.30 13.53
C ILE A 244 -4.25 11.02 14.17
N HIS A 245 -3.46 11.17 15.25
CA HIS A 245 -2.82 10.04 15.91
C HIS A 245 -3.72 9.43 16.97
N LEU A 246 -3.58 8.10 17.12
CA LEU A 246 -4.44 7.34 18.03
C LEU A 246 -4.14 7.65 19.50
N SER A 247 -5.20 7.71 20.29
CA SER A 247 -5.16 7.73 21.75
C SER A 247 -4.97 6.31 22.32
N GLY A 248 -4.85 6.19 23.65
CA GLY A 248 -4.85 4.89 24.33
C GLY A 248 -6.05 4.01 23.95
N PRO A 249 -7.29 4.50 24.05
CA PRO A 249 -8.48 3.79 23.57
C PRO A 249 -8.40 3.39 22.08
N GLY A 250 -7.86 4.25 21.22
CA GLY A 250 -7.66 3.94 19.80
C GLY A 250 -6.71 2.74 19.60
N TYR A 251 -5.60 2.67 20.32
CA TYR A 251 -4.70 1.52 20.26
C TYR A 251 -5.30 0.24 20.88
N GLN A 252 -6.10 0.36 21.94
CA GLN A 252 -6.80 -0.80 22.51
C GLN A 252 -7.74 -1.47 21.52
N MET A 253 -8.43 -0.66 20.71
CA MET A 253 -9.28 -1.18 19.65
C MET A 253 -8.45 -1.92 18.59
N LEU A 254 -7.35 -1.34 18.11
CA LEU A 254 -6.46 -1.99 17.14
C LEU A 254 -5.89 -3.31 17.70
N ARG A 255 -5.50 -3.31 18.97
CA ARG A 255 -4.97 -4.50 19.65
C ARG A 255 -5.92 -5.70 19.53
N GLN A 256 -7.23 -5.50 19.73
CA GLN A 256 -8.20 -6.59 19.70
C GLN A 256 -8.21 -7.29 18.35
N ASP A 257 -8.29 -6.53 17.26
CA ASP A 257 -8.35 -7.07 15.89
C ASP A 257 -7.03 -7.71 15.47
N VAL A 258 -5.90 -7.08 15.83
CA VAL A 258 -4.57 -7.63 15.56
C VAL A 258 -4.32 -8.91 16.38
N SER A 259 -4.78 -8.98 17.64
CA SER A 259 -4.67 -10.21 18.45
C SER A 259 -5.38 -11.39 17.80
N THR A 260 -6.54 -11.16 17.17
CA THR A 260 -7.27 -12.19 16.44
C THR A 260 -6.43 -12.70 15.26
N PHE A 261 -5.79 -11.82 14.49
CA PHE A 261 -4.89 -12.23 13.41
C PHE A 261 -3.70 -13.04 13.94
N LEU A 262 -3.03 -12.56 15.00
CA LEU A 262 -1.85 -13.25 15.54
C LEU A 262 -2.20 -14.65 16.04
N SER A 263 -3.32 -14.82 16.72
CA SER A 263 -3.73 -16.12 17.26
C SER A 263 -4.17 -17.13 16.18
N SER A 264 -4.68 -16.66 15.04
CA SER A 264 -5.15 -17.53 13.97
C SER A 264 -4.09 -17.88 12.92
N GLU A 265 -3.16 -16.96 12.66
CA GLU A 265 -2.24 -17.05 11.51
C GLU A 265 -0.76 -17.19 11.92
N VAL A 266 -0.42 -16.86 13.16
CA VAL A 266 0.97 -16.85 13.62
C VAL A 266 1.10 -17.79 14.82
N HIS A 267 1.65 -18.95 14.58
CA HIS A 267 1.94 -19.92 15.65
C HIS A 267 3.28 -19.57 16.28
N PRO A 268 3.33 -19.35 17.61
CA PRO A 268 4.57 -19.05 18.34
C PRO A 268 5.59 -20.17 18.34
#